data_1e0e9e02f5463d531eb86d279f0af00d
#
_entry.id   1e0e9e02f5463d531eb86d279f0af00d
#
_cell.length_a   1.000
_cell.length_b   1.000
_cell.length_c   1.000
_cell.angle_alpha   90.00
_cell.angle_beta   90.00
_cell.angle_gamma   90.00
#
_symmetry.space_group_name_H-M   'P 1'
#
loop_
_entity.id
_entity.type
_entity.pdbx_description
1 polymer ?
#
loop_
_entity_poly.entity_id
_entity_poly.type
_entity_poly.pdbx_seq_one_letter_code
_entity_poly.pdbx_strand_id
1 'polypeptide(L)'
;GLRVYERNFPGVEICHAPIESLFDGEIGAAATAREREVVDNLGRVDVAVGGPPCQGNSDLNNHTRRNDPKNELYLRMARFCEVVRPTHVVIENVPGVLHDRNSVAQRTWATLEDLGYSLSTGVLDVQDFGASQRRKRSFTLASLSFQPSLGVIRQEFGAHARTLAWAIADLEKAVDQDSVFDSPPNPRPASLERINYLFENDLFDLPDEQRPDCHRLKNHTYRSMYGRMHYERPAQTITTGF
;
A
#
# COMPACT_ATOMS: atom_id res chain seq x y z
N GLY A 1 10.86 6.87 8.99
CA GLY A 1 9.40 7.07 8.95
C GLY A 1 8.89 7.89 10.14
N LEU A 2 8.90 7.39 11.37
CA LEU A 2 8.27 8.03 12.54
C LEU A 2 8.82 9.43 12.85
N ARG A 3 10.13 9.66 12.76
CA ARG A 3 10.70 11.02 12.96
C ARG A 3 10.20 12.06 11.95
N VAL A 4 9.93 11.63 10.71
CA VAL A 4 9.36 12.51 9.68
C VAL A 4 7.89 12.78 10.00
N TYR A 5 7.16 11.76 10.45
CA TYR A 5 5.77 11.89 10.86
C TYR A 5 5.62 12.88 12.02
N GLU A 6 6.40 12.73 13.07
CA GLU A 6 6.45 13.62 14.25
C GLU A 6 6.72 15.08 13.86
N ARG A 7 7.63 15.28 12.91
CA ARG A 7 7.98 16.62 12.40
C ARG A 7 6.84 17.30 11.65
N ASN A 8 6.07 16.50 10.88
CA ASN A 8 4.98 17.03 10.07
C ASN A 8 3.66 17.15 10.84
N PHE A 9 3.51 16.40 11.93
CA PHE A 9 2.30 16.38 12.76
C PHE A 9 2.66 16.62 14.24
N PRO A 10 3.02 17.86 14.61
CA PRO A 10 3.37 18.17 16.00
C PRO A 10 2.12 18.00 16.89
N GLY A 11 2.29 17.38 18.04
CA GLY A 11 1.22 17.10 18.99
C GLY A 11 0.54 15.74 18.82
N VAL A 12 0.94 14.93 17.84
CA VAL A 12 0.51 13.54 17.72
C VAL A 12 1.34 12.67 18.64
N GLU A 13 0.69 11.82 19.42
CA GLU A 13 1.36 10.80 20.22
C GLU A 13 1.91 9.70 19.30
N ILE A 14 3.19 9.36 19.47
CA ILE A 14 3.87 8.35 18.66
C ILE A 14 4.31 7.19 19.55
N CYS A 15 3.75 6.01 19.27
CA CYS A 15 4.20 4.76 19.88
C CYS A 15 5.10 4.01 18.90
N HIS A 16 6.36 3.83 19.23
CA HIS A 16 7.31 3.05 18.44
C HIS A 16 7.44 1.64 19.01
N ALA A 17 6.41 0.83 18.77
CA ALA A 17 6.37 -0.56 19.20
C ALA A 17 5.79 -1.45 18.09
N PRO A 18 6.17 -2.74 18.01
CA PRO A 18 5.49 -3.71 17.18
C PRO A 18 4.02 -3.85 17.62
N ILE A 19 3.08 -3.88 16.67
CA ILE A 19 1.65 -3.97 16.98
C ILE A 19 1.31 -5.23 17.79
N GLU A 20 1.98 -6.33 17.53
CA GLU A 20 1.84 -7.60 18.24
C GLU A 20 2.31 -7.55 19.70
N SER A 21 3.11 -6.55 20.07
CA SER A 21 3.49 -6.33 21.47
C SER A 21 2.50 -5.45 22.24
N LEU A 22 1.60 -4.78 21.53
CA LEU A 22 0.55 -3.95 22.09
C LEU A 22 -0.79 -4.71 22.16
N PHE A 23 -1.05 -5.53 21.15
CA PHE A 23 -2.23 -6.37 21.02
C PHE A 23 -1.77 -7.83 20.89
N ASP A 24 -1.39 -8.41 22.02
CA ASP A 24 -0.74 -9.71 22.14
C ASP A 24 -1.72 -10.87 22.36
N GLY A 25 -2.99 -10.57 22.63
CA GLY A 25 -4.04 -11.56 22.81
C GLY A 25 -4.49 -12.22 21.52
N GLU A 26 -5.17 -13.37 21.67
CA GLU A 26 -5.81 -14.07 20.55
C GLU A 26 -7.21 -13.51 20.28
N ILE A 27 -7.63 -13.55 18.99
CA ILE A 27 -8.99 -13.15 18.59
C ILE A 27 -10.01 -14.06 19.30
N GLY A 28 -11.05 -13.47 19.88
CA GLY A 28 -12.08 -14.16 20.66
C GLY A 28 -11.73 -14.39 22.13
N ALA A 29 -10.48 -14.09 22.55
CA ALA A 29 -10.09 -14.20 23.94
C ALA A 29 -10.29 -12.89 24.72
N ALA A 30 -10.41 -12.98 26.05
CA ALA A 30 -10.42 -11.80 26.90
C ALA A 30 -9.18 -10.94 26.69
N ALA A 31 -9.33 -9.61 26.82
CA ALA A 31 -8.21 -8.69 26.71
C ALA A 31 -7.12 -9.00 27.75
N THR A 32 -5.87 -8.99 27.31
CA THR A 32 -4.71 -9.19 28.17
C THR A 32 -4.50 -7.98 29.09
N ALA A 33 -3.62 -8.09 30.07
CA ALA A 33 -3.27 -6.95 30.93
C ALA A 33 -2.64 -5.82 30.10
N ARG A 34 -1.81 -6.18 29.12
CA ARG A 34 -1.16 -5.22 28.23
C ARG A 34 -2.16 -4.50 27.34
N GLU A 35 -3.09 -5.23 26.76
CA GLU A 35 -4.12 -4.65 25.91
C GLU A 35 -5.03 -3.69 26.68
N ARG A 36 -5.41 -4.03 27.92
CA ARG A 36 -6.17 -3.13 28.80
C ARG A 36 -5.42 -1.83 29.07
N GLU A 37 -4.14 -1.93 29.43
CA GLU A 37 -3.28 -0.73 29.62
C GLU A 37 -3.26 0.17 28.37
N VAL A 38 -3.14 -0.43 27.19
CA VAL A 38 -3.16 0.33 25.93
C VAL A 38 -4.51 1.02 25.72
N VAL A 39 -5.62 0.32 25.95
CA VAL A 39 -6.97 0.89 25.81
C VAL A 39 -7.21 2.03 26.79
N ASP A 40 -6.79 1.86 28.06
CA ASP A 40 -6.94 2.91 29.07
C ASP A 40 -6.19 4.19 28.69
N ASN A 41 -5.01 4.03 28.05
CA ASN A 41 -4.24 5.18 27.57
C ASN A 41 -4.81 5.81 26.30
N LEU A 42 -5.35 5.01 25.37
CA LEU A 42 -5.94 5.52 24.12
C LEU A 42 -7.28 6.23 24.34
N GLY A 43 -8.04 5.78 25.33
CA GLY A 43 -9.41 6.24 25.52
C GLY A 43 -10.31 5.90 24.32
N ARG A 44 -11.29 6.74 24.04
CA ARG A 44 -12.22 6.53 22.91
C ARG A 44 -11.54 6.80 21.58
N VAL A 45 -11.64 5.86 20.66
CA VAL A 45 -11.14 5.98 19.30
C VAL A 45 -12.30 6.07 18.31
N ASP A 46 -12.42 7.20 17.62
CA ASP A 46 -13.48 7.42 16.63
C ASP A 46 -13.12 6.74 15.29
N VAL A 47 -11.89 6.88 14.82
CA VAL A 47 -11.43 6.33 13.55
C VAL A 47 -10.10 5.63 13.71
N ALA A 48 -10.01 4.39 13.25
CA ALA A 48 -8.77 3.65 13.12
C ALA A 48 -8.41 3.44 11.65
N VAL A 49 -7.16 3.75 11.29
CA VAL A 49 -6.63 3.54 9.93
C VAL A 49 -5.42 2.62 10.03
N GLY A 50 -5.40 1.55 9.26
CA GLY A 50 -4.32 0.58 9.25
C GLY A 50 -3.87 0.17 7.85
N GLY A 51 -2.54 0.04 7.68
CA GLY A 51 -1.89 -0.53 6.50
C GLY A 51 -1.00 -1.69 6.93
N PRO A 52 -1.55 -2.84 7.34
CA PRO A 52 -0.74 -3.96 7.80
C PRO A 52 0.20 -4.46 6.70
N PRO A 53 1.39 -5.00 7.04
CA PRO A 53 2.36 -5.45 6.07
C PRO A 53 1.78 -6.45 5.08
N CYS A 54 2.11 -6.29 3.80
CA CYS A 54 1.62 -7.10 2.69
C CYS A 54 2.74 -7.83 1.93
N GLN A 55 3.92 -7.95 2.54
CA GLN A 55 5.12 -8.45 1.84
C GLN A 55 4.90 -9.83 1.22
N GLY A 56 4.21 -10.75 1.89
CA GLY A 56 3.86 -12.06 1.36
C GLY A 56 2.80 -12.04 0.26
N ASN A 57 1.96 -11.01 0.21
CA ASN A 57 0.84 -10.89 -0.74
C ASN A 57 1.16 -9.98 -1.93
N SER A 58 2.34 -9.37 -1.96
CA SER A 58 2.78 -8.57 -3.10
C SER A 58 3.10 -9.46 -4.29
N ASP A 59 2.62 -9.09 -5.48
CA ASP A 59 2.95 -9.76 -6.74
C ASP A 59 4.45 -9.68 -7.08
N LEU A 60 5.19 -8.80 -6.39
CA LEU A 60 6.65 -8.68 -6.49
C LEU A 60 7.40 -9.71 -5.63
N ASN A 61 6.71 -10.35 -4.68
CA ASN A 61 7.32 -11.34 -3.81
C ASN A 61 7.29 -12.74 -4.45
N ASN A 62 8.39 -13.11 -5.08
CA ASN A 62 8.58 -14.43 -5.67
C ASN A 62 9.04 -15.50 -4.65
N HIS A 63 9.40 -15.13 -3.41
CA HIS A 63 9.99 -16.04 -2.43
C HIS A 63 8.94 -16.74 -1.57
N THR A 64 8.04 -16.01 -0.94
CA THR A 64 7.06 -16.59 -0.02
C THR A 64 5.72 -16.91 -0.66
N ARG A 65 5.43 -16.34 -1.83
CA ARG A 65 4.23 -16.61 -2.65
C ARG A 65 2.94 -16.74 -1.84
N ARG A 66 2.61 -15.69 -1.06
CA ARG A 66 1.39 -15.63 -0.24
C ARG A 66 1.39 -16.54 1.00
N ASN A 67 2.55 -17.01 1.42
CA ASN A 67 2.73 -17.79 2.64
C ASN A 67 3.83 -17.17 3.52
N ASP A 68 3.68 -15.90 3.86
CA ASP A 68 4.60 -15.16 4.73
C ASP A 68 3.98 -15.05 6.12
N PRO A 69 4.69 -15.41 7.19
CA PRO A 69 4.18 -15.24 8.57
C PRO A 69 3.74 -13.81 8.88
N LYS A 70 4.32 -12.81 8.23
CA LYS A 70 3.90 -11.41 8.38
C LYS A 70 2.48 -11.13 7.89
N ASN A 71 1.89 -12.00 7.07
CA ASN A 71 0.51 -11.85 6.64
C ASN A 71 -0.46 -11.95 7.84
N GLU A 72 -0.09 -12.71 8.89
CA GLU A 72 -0.85 -12.79 10.13
C GLU A 72 -0.96 -11.45 10.86
N LEU A 73 -0.05 -10.49 10.57
CA LEU A 73 -0.17 -9.11 11.10
C LEU A 73 -1.44 -8.41 10.62
N TYR A 74 -2.03 -8.86 9.52
CA TYR A 74 -3.35 -8.39 9.08
C TYR A 74 -4.43 -8.68 10.12
N LEU A 75 -4.36 -9.85 10.77
CA LEU A 75 -5.31 -10.24 11.82
C LEU A 75 -5.14 -9.41 13.10
N ARG A 76 -3.97 -8.77 13.31
CA ARG A 76 -3.80 -7.85 14.44
C ARG A 76 -4.69 -6.61 14.33
N MET A 77 -5.11 -6.23 13.11
CA MET A 77 -6.15 -5.20 12.93
C MET A 77 -7.50 -5.67 13.47
N ALA A 78 -7.87 -6.94 13.25
CA ALA A 78 -9.08 -7.50 13.82
C ALA A 78 -9.00 -7.53 15.37
N ARG A 79 -7.87 -7.99 15.93
CA ARG A 79 -7.67 -7.99 17.39
C ARG A 79 -7.70 -6.57 17.96
N PHE A 80 -7.05 -5.61 17.30
CA PHE A 80 -7.14 -4.20 17.69
C PHE A 80 -8.60 -3.73 17.73
N CYS A 81 -9.39 -4.01 16.70
CA CYS A 81 -10.80 -3.61 16.65
C CYS A 81 -11.64 -4.31 17.72
N GLU A 82 -11.34 -5.58 18.07
CA GLU A 82 -12.00 -6.31 19.11
C GLU A 82 -11.80 -5.69 20.49
N VAL A 83 -10.56 -5.25 20.78
CA VAL A 83 -10.17 -4.72 22.09
C VAL A 83 -10.50 -3.23 22.24
N VAL A 84 -10.18 -2.41 21.21
CA VAL A 84 -10.32 -0.95 21.25
C VAL A 84 -11.72 -0.47 20.86
N ARG A 85 -12.41 -1.22 19.98
CA ARG A 85 -13.77 -0.90 19.52
C ARG A 85 -13.90 0.49 18.86
N PRO A 86 -13.02 0.86 17.89
CA PRO A 86 -13.14 2.14 17.20
C PRO A 86 -14.50 2.24 16.49
N THR A 87 -15.06 3.44 16.39
CA THR A 87 -16.36 3.64 15.72
C THR A 87 -16.26 3.33 14.22
N HIS A 88 -15.15 3.72 13.59
CA HIS A 88 -14.88 3.49 12.17
C HIS A 88 -13.50 2.89 11.95
N VAL A 89 -13.38 2.05 10.94
CA VAL A 89 -12.11 1.38 10.58
C VAL A 89 -11.86 1.48 9.09
N VAL A 90 -10.64 1.82 8.71
CA VAL A 90 -10.16 1.77 7.33
C VAL A 90 -8.92 0.91 7.28
N ILE A 91 -8.95 -0.18 6.50
CA ILE A 91 -7.76 -1.01 6.27
C ILE A 91 -7.39 -0.94 4.79
N GLU A 92 -6.15 -0.55 4.49
CA GLU A 92 -5.59 -0.54 3.14
C GLU A 92 -4.61 -1.69 2.97
N ASN A 93 -4.59 -2.29 1.78
CA ASN A 93 -3.60 -3.31 1.42
C ASN A 93 -3.44 -3.46 -0.09
N VAL A 94 -2.49 -4.28 -0.53
CA VAL A 94 -2.40 -4.67 -1.94
C VAL A 94 -3.54 -5.63 -2.31
N PRO A 95 -4.02 -5.64 -3.59
CA PRO A 95 -5.10 -6.55 -4.00
C PRO A 95 -4.79 -8.03 -3.77
N GLY A 96 -3.50 -8.40 -3.77
CA GLY A 96 -3.07 -9.78 -3.53
C GLY A 96 -3.49 -10.36 -2.17
N VAL A 97 -3.81 -9.51 -1.17
CA VAL A 97 -4.31 -9.96 0.14
C VAL A 97 -5.63 -10.75 0.03
N LEU A 98 -6.44 -10.46 -0.99
CA LEU A 98 -7.70 -11.15 -1.24
C LEU A 98 -7.52 -12.63 -1.62
N HIS A 99 -6.30 -13.00 -2.02
CA HIS A 99 -5.90 -14.34 -2.44
C HIS A 99 -4.85 -14.95 -1.51
N ASP A 100 -4.74 -14.43 -0.30
CA ASP A 100 -3.87 -14.99 0.74
C ASP A 100 -4.26 -16.44 1.07
N ARG A 101 -3.26 -17.32 1.26
CA ARG A 101 -3.52 -18.74 1.52
C ARG A 101 -4.20 -19.00 2.86
N ASN A 102 -3.95 -18.14 3.85
CA ASN A 102 -4.54 -18.23 5.19
C ASN A 102 -5.84 -17.44 5.30
N SER A 103 -6.31 -16.86 4.16
CA SER A 103 -7.56 -16.08 4.09
C SER A 103 -7.63 -14.96 5.14
N VAL A 104 -6.50 -14.26 5.38
CA VAL A 104 -6.38 -13.28 6.48
C VAL A 104 -7.38 -12.13 6.34
N ALA A 105 -7.68 -11.69 5.11
CA ALA A 105 -8.67 -10.65 4.86
C ALA A 105 -10.08 -11.14 5.24
N GLN A 106 -10.50 -12.32 4.77
CA GLN A 106 -11.81 -12.90 5.03
C GLN A 106 -12.02 -13.18 6.52
N ARG A 107 -11.00 -13.70 7.20
CA ARG A 107 -11.02 -13.90 8.66
C ARG A 107 -11.17 -12.59 9.41
N THR A 108 -10.47 -11.53 8.98
CA THR A 108 -10.63 -10.19 9.55
C THR A 108 -12.04 -9.65 9.34
N TRP A 109 -12.62 -9.81 8.15
CA TRP A 109 -13.99 -9.38 7.88
C TRP A 109 -15.00 -10.11 8.75
N ALA A 110 -14.92 -11.43 8.85
CA ALA A 110 -15.79 -12.22 9.72
C ALA A 110 -15.70 -11.73 11.19
N THR A 111 -14.49 -11.51 11.70
CA THR A 111 -14.32 -10.97 13.05
C THR A 111 -14.97 -9.59 13.20
N LEU A 112 -14.81 -8.68 12.23
CA LEU A 112 -15.44 -7.35 12.29
C LEU A 112 -16.98 -7.44 12.24
N GLU A 113 -17.54 -8.34 11.41
CA GLU A 113 -18.98 -8.58 11.34
C GLU A 113 -19.52 -9.15 12.65
N ASP A 114 -18.83 -10.12 13.26
CA ASP A 114 -19.16 -10.68 14.58
C ASP A 114 -19.11 -9.61 15.68
N LEU A 115 -18.25 -8.61 15.53
CA LEU A 115 -18.17 -7.46 16.41
C LEU A 115 -19.27 -6.40 16.13
N GLY A 116 -20.14 -6.61 15.14
CA GLY A 116 -21.25 -5.73 14.80
C GLY A 116 -20.92 -4.60 13.82
N TYR A 117 -19.75 -4.62 13.17
CA TYR A 117 -19.43 -3.66 12.13
C TYR A 117 -20.17 -3.97 10.83
N SER A 118 -20.72 -2.95 10.18
CA SER A 118 -21.12 -3.01 8.79
C SER A 118 -19.90 -2.79 7.89
N LEU A 119 -19.73 -3.61 6.85
CA LEU A 119 -18.54 -3.59 5.99
C LEU A 119 -18.83 -3.13 4.56
N SER A 120 -17.82 -2.51 3.94
CA SER A 120 -17.70 -2.38 2.49
C SER A 120 -16.27 -2.69 2.08
N THR A 121 -16.09 -3.69 1.23
CA THR A 121 -14.77 -4.15 0.80
C THR A 121 -14.63 -4.10 -0.72
N GLY A 122 -13.42 -3.86 -1.21
CA GLY A 122 -13.18 -3.83 -2.66
C GLY A 122 -11.82 -3.27 -3.03
N VAL A 123 -11.57 -3.22 -4.34
CA VAL A 123 -10.34 -2.68 -4.90
C VAL A 123 -10.65 -1.33 -5.56
N LEU A 124 -9.88 -0.31 -5.18
CA LEU A 124 -9.90 1.01 -5.83
C LEU A 124 -8.59 1.20 -6.61
N ASP A 125 -8.69 1.90 -7.74
CA ASP A 125 -7.53 2.38 -8.49
C ASP A 125 -7.45 3.90 -8.31
N VAL A 126 -6.32 4.42 -7.85
CA VAL A 126 -6.17 5.85 -7.56
C VAL A 126 -6.32 6.73 -8.81
N GLN A 127 -6.10 6.19 -10.02
CA GLN A 127 -6.37 6.91 -11.26
C GLN A 127 -7.85 7.30 -11.40
N ASP A 128 -8.77 6.52 -10.84
CA ASP A 128 -10.22 6.81 -10.87
C ASP A 128 -10.58 8.03 -10.00
N PHE A 129 -9.62 8.53 -9.23
CA PHE A 129 -9.73 9.70 -8.35
C PHE A 129 -8.81 10.85 -8.80
N GLY A 130 -8.42 10.88 -10.06
CA GLY A 130 -7.64 11.98 -10.65
C GLY A 130 -6.14 11.90 -10.42
N ALA A 131 -5.61 10.79 -9.94
CA ALA A 131 -4.16 10.62 -9.83
C ALA A 131 -3.52 10.36 -11.20
N SER A 132 -2.27 10.80 -11.34
CA SER A 132 -1.42 10.53 -12.51
C SER A 132 -0.72 9.18 -12.46
N GLN A 133 -1.22 8.24 -11.65
CA GLN A 133 -0.66 6.92 -11.46
C GLN A 133 -1.75 5.86 -11.40
N ARG A 134 -1.54 4.75 -12.07
CA ARG A 134 -2.32 3.52 -11.90
C ARG A 134 -1.80 2.76 -10.69
N ARG A 135 -2.58 2.77 -9.60
CA ARG A 135 -2.23 2.09 -8.36
C ARG A 135 -3.47 1.51 -7.72
N LYS A 136 -3.60 0.20 -7.81
CA LYS A 136 -4.71 -0.53 -7.22
C LYS A 136 -4.43 -0.90 -5.78
N ARG A 137 -5.42 -0.68 -4.91
CA ARG A 137 -5.38 -1.07 -3.50
C ARG A 137 -6.69 -1.67 -3.06
N SER A 138 -6.60 -2.70 -2.23
CA SER A 138 -7.74 -3.27 -1.51
C SER A 138 -8.06 -2.40 -0.31
N PHE A 139 -9.33 -2.07 -0.13
CA PHE A 139 -9.83 -1.36 1.02
C PHE A 139 -10.89 -2.19 1.74
N THR A 140 -10.84 -2.12 3.07
CA THR A 140 -11.93 -2.52 3.95
C THR A 140 -12.35 -1.30 4.73
N LEU A 141 -13.61 -0.89 4.57
CA LEU A 141 -14.25 0.11 5.40
C LEU A 141 -15.19 -0.60 6.34
N ALA A 142 -15.12 -0.28 7.64
CA ALA A 142 -16.00 -0.83 8.65
C ALA A 142 -16.57 0.28 9.54
N SER A 143 -17.84 0.16 9.95
CA SER A 143 -18.48 1.14 10.81
C SER A 143 -19.50 0.49 11.73
N LEU A 144 -19.56 0.96 12.98
CA LEU A 144 -20.58 0.61 13.96
C LEU A 144 -21.84 1.47 13.86
N SER A 145 -21.81 2.58 13.10
CA SER A 145 -22.88 3.58 13.10
C SER A 145 -23.61 3.74 11.76
N PHE A 146 -23.04 3.28 10.66
CA PHE A 146 -23.66 3.34 9.33
C PHE A 146 -23.12 2.26 8.40
N GLN A 147 -23.80 2.05 7.26
CA GLN A 147 -23.32 1.16 6.21
C GLN A 147 -22.33 1.90 5.31
N PRO A 148 -21.02 1.63 5.36
CA PRO A 148 -20.06 2.25 4.47
C PRO A 148 -20.23 1.77 3.03
N SER A 149 -19.77 2.58 2.04
CA SER A 149 -19.87 2.22 0.63
C SER A 149 -18.69 2.77 -0.18
N LEU A 150 -17.87 1.87 -0.72
CA LEU A 150 -16.83 2.22 -1.69
C LEU A 150 -17.43 2.74 -3.02
N GLY A 151 -18.66 2.31 -3.34
CA GLY A 151 -19.40 2.81 -4.50
C GLY A 151 -19.73 4.29 -4.38
N VAL A 152 -20.22 4.71 -3.21
CA VAL A 152 -20.49 6.13 -2.93
C VAL A 152 -19.21 6.95 -3.00
N ILE A 153 -18.10 6.47 -2.42
CA ILE A 153 -16.80 7.16 -2.49
C ILE A 153 -16.37 7.37 -3.94
N ARG A 154 -16.51 6.33 -4.78
CA ARG A 154 -16.18 6.45 -6.22
C ARG A 154 -17.09 7.44 -6.94
N GLN A 155 -18.36 7.46 -6.62
CA GLN A 155 -19.34 8.37 -7.22
C GLN A 155 -19.07 9.83 -6.82
N GLU A 156 -18.81 10.09 -5.55
CA GLU A 156 -18.64 11.45 -5.01
C GLU A 156 -17.26 12.05 -5.31
N PHE A 157 -16.20 11.22 -5.28
CA PHE A 157 -14.81 11.68 -5.40
C PHE A 157 -14.12 11.21 -6.68
N GLY A 158 -14.84 10.51 -7.56
CA GLY A 158 -14.30 10.05 -8.85
C GLY A 158 -13.90 11.22 -9.74
N ALA A 159 -12.75 11.10 -10.40
CA ALA A 159 -12.22 12.10 -11.30
C ALA A 159 -11.42 11.45 -12.43
N HIS A 160 -11.33 12.13 -13.59
CA HIS A 160 -10.52 11.64 -14.69
C HIS A 160 -9.03 11.56 -14.31
N ALA A 161 -8.40 10.45 -14.71
CA ALA A 161 -6.97 10.25 -14.54
C ALA A 161 -6.17 11.40 -15.20
N ARG A 162 -5.14 11.87 -14.51
CA ARG A 162 -4.18 12.83 -15.04
C ARG A 162 -3.00 12.10 -15.69
N THR A 163 -2.35 12.75 -16.63
CA THR A 163 -1.19 12.19 -17.34
C THR A 163 0.07 12.27 -16.47
N LEU A 164 1.10 11.52 -16.83
CA LEU A 164 2.42 11.66 -16.22
C LEU A 164 2.99 13.07 -16.47
N ALA A 165 2.78 13.61 -17.68
CA ALA A 165 3.19 14.98 -18.03
C ALA A 165 2.62 16.02 -17.05
N TRP A 166 1.34 15.89 -16.71
CA TRP A 166 0.73 16.80 -15.73
C TRP A 166 1.46 16.79 -14.36
N ALA A 167 1.99 15.63 -13.97
CA ALA A 167 2.61 15.48 -12.65
C ALA A 167 4.08 15.92 -12.58
N ILE A 168 4.83 15.83 -13.69
CA ILE A 168 6.30 15.98 -13.65
C ILE A 168 6.89 16.84 -14.77
N ALA A 169 6.10 17.42 -15.69
CA ALA A 169 6.65 18.17 -16.82
C ALA A 169 7.42 19.43 -16.39
N ASP A 170 7.07 20.03 -15.29
CA ASP A 170 7.75 21.18 -14.70
C ASP A 170 9.13 20.81 -14.15
N LEU A 171 9.31 19.58 -13.68
CA LEU A 171 10.59 19.09 -13.13
C LEU A 171 11.68 18.94 -14.20
N GLU A 172 11.34 18.85 -15.48
CA GLU A 172 12.34 18.79 -16.57
C GLU A 172 13.23 20.03 -16.61
N LYS A 173 12.72 21.16 -16.15
CA LYS A 173 13.40 22.47 -16.16
C LYS A 173 13.91 22.90 -14.80
N ALA A 174 13.47 22.26 -13.74
CA ALA A 174 13.76 22.59 -12.34
C ALA A 174 14.75 21.59 -11.75
N VAL A 175 16.01 21.61 -12.22
CA VAL A 175 17.07 20.81 -11.60
C VAL A 175 17.70 21.63 -10.49
N ASP A 176 17.28 21.43 -9.25
CA ASP A 176 18.01 21.89 -8.07
C ASP A 176 18.98 20.80 -7.63
N GLN A 177 20.27 20.96 -7.94
CA GLN A 177 21.30 19.98 -7.61
C GLN A 177 21.54 19.84 -6.09
N ASP A 178 21.10 20.80 -5.31
CA ASP A 178 21.23 20.81 -3.85
C ASP A 178 20.03 20.14 -3.15
N SER A 179 18.96 19.88 -3.89
CA SER A 179 17.77 19.19 -3.38
C SER A 179 17.84 17.68 -3.61
N VAL A 180 17.79 16.90 -2.53
CA VAL A 180 17.71 15.43 -2.61
C VAL A 180 16.44 14.95 -3.34
N PHE A 181 15.39 15.79 -3.35
CA PHE A 181 14.10 15.47 -3.98
C PHE A 181 14.09 15.79 -5.48
N ASP A 182 14.89 16.76 -5.92
CA ASP A 182 14.91 17.24 -7.30
C ASP A 182 16.13 16.74 -8.08
N SER A 183 17.01 15.98 -7.41
CA SER A 183 18.17 15.36 -8.06
C SER A 183 17.78 14.00 -8.66
N PRO A 184 18.11 13.75 -9.95
CA PRO A 184 17.89 12.44 -10.54
C PRO A 184 18.77 11.37 -9.86
N PRO A 185 18.30 10.14 -9.72
CA PRO A 185 19.12 9.05 -9.22
C PRO A 185 20.31 8.82 -10.17
N ASN A 186 21.45 8.40 -9.62
CA ASN A 186 22.61 8.01 -10.41
C ASN A 186 22.52 6.50 -10.72
N PRO A 187 22.02 6.09 -11.90
CA PRO A 187 21.87 4.69 -12.24
C PRO A 187 23.23 4.01 -12.44
N ARG A 188 23.30 2.72 -12.14
CA ARG A 188 24.48 1.92 -12.48
C ARG A 188 24.71 1.91 -13.99
N PRO A 189 25.98 1.80 -14.49
CA PRO A 189 26.29 1.84 -15.93
C PRO A 189 25.39 0.92 -16.77
N ALA A 190 25.24 -0.33 -16.39
CA ALA A 190 24.37 -1.28 -17.10
C ALA A 190 22.88 -0.91 -17.11
N SER A 191 22.41 -0.13 -16.13
CA SER A 191 21.03 0.39 -16.13
C SER A 191 20.93 1.61 -17.03
N LEU A 192 21.95 2.46 -17.04
CA LEU A 192 22.01 3.62 -17.92
C LEU A 192 22.05 3.22 -19.41
N GLU A 193 22.83 2.19 -19.76
CA GLU A 193 22.85 1.62 -21.12
C GLU A 193 21.45 1.16 -21.57
N ARG A 194 20.70 0.49 -20.72
CA ARG A 194 19.32 0.06 -21.02
C ARG A 194 18.35 1.23 -21.16
N ILE A 195 18.51 2.24 -20.32
CA ILE A 195 17.71 3.48 -20.41
C ILE A 195 17.99 4.16 -21.74
N ASN A 196 19.27 4.37 -22.09
CA ASN A 196 19.66 5.00 -23.35
C ASN A 196 19.13 4.20 -24.54
N TYR A 197 19.27 2.89 -24.53
CA TYR A 197 18.76 2.02 -25.59
C TYR A 197 17.25 2.24 -25.85
N LEU A 198 16.43 2.39 -24.80
CA LEU A 198 14.99 2.67 -24.94
C LEU A 198 14.74 4.04 -25.62
N PHE A 199 15.52 5.06 -25.27
CA PHE A 199 15.36 6.39 -25.84
C PHE A 199 15.90 6.50 -27.28
N GLU A 200 17.05 5.92 -27.57
CA GLU A 200 17.67 5.92 -28.90
C GLU A 200 16.84 5.16 -29.95
N ASN A 201 16.12 4.12 -29.52
CA ASN A 201 15.29 3.31 -30.41
C ASN A 201 13.79 3.64 -30.32
N ASP A 202 13.41 4.70 -29.59
CA ASP A 202 12.01 5.09 -29.31
C ASP A 202 11.12 3.93 -28.83
N LEU A 203 11.65 3.09 -27.93
CA LEU A 203 10.96 1.95 -27.38
C LEU A 203 10.38 2.27 -26.00
N PHE A 204 9.25 1.66 -25.67
CA PHE A 204 8.59 1.75 -24.38
C PHE A 204 8.74 0.49 -23.53
N ASP A 205 9.20 -0.61 -24.10
CA ASP A 205 9.52 -1.86 -23.40
C ASP A 205 10.86 -2.38 -23.91
N LEU A 206 11.71 -2.86 -22.99
CA LEU A 206 13.04 -3.34 -23.33
C LEU A 206 12.93 -4.72 -24.00
N PRO A 207 13.49 -4.92 -25.19
CA PRO A 207 13.54 -6.24 -25.82
C PRO A 207 14.20 -7.29 -24.94
N ASP A 208 13.81 -8.54 -25.07
CA ASP A 208 14.30 -9.62 -24.22
C ASP A 208 15.83 -9.78 -24.31
N GLU A 209 16.42 -9.51 -25.48
CA GLU A 209 17.87 -9.57 -25.71
C GLU A 209 18.66 -8.54 -24.88
N GLN A 210 18.03 -7.43 -24.54
CA GLN A 210 18.64 -6.33 -23.75
C GLN A 210 18.39 -6.48 -22.25
N ARG A 211 17.53 -7.45 -21.86
CA ARG A 211 17.23 -7.70 -20.45
C ARG A 211 18.36 -8.53 -19.81
N PRO A 212 18.59 -8.36 -18.50
CA PRO A 212 19.55 -9.21 -17.78
C PRO A 212 19.08 -10.67 -17.79
N ASP A 213 20.03 -11.61 -17.75
CA ASP A 213 19.76 -13.05 -17.82
C ASP A 213 18.76 -13.55 -16.79
N CYS A 214 18.77 -12.99 -15.59
CA CYS A 214 17.81 -13.34 -14.55
C CYS A 214 16.36 -13.02 -14.91
N HIS A 215 16.12 -12.09 -15.86
CA HIS A 215 14.79 -11.73 -16.37
C HIS A 215 14.49 -12.33 -17.74
N ARG A 216 15.51 -12.65 -18.51
CA ARG A 216 15.37 -13.29 -19.82
C ARG A 216 15.13 -14.80 -19.71
N LEU A 217 15.84 -15.47 -18.80
CA LEU A 217 15.83 -16.92 -18.65
C LEU A 217 14.73 -17.44 -17.72
N LYS A 218 14.06 -16.56 -16.97
CA LYS A 218 12.97 -16.92 -16.08
C LYS A 218 11.67 -16.25 -16.55
N ASN A 219 10.60 -17.01 -16.53
CA ASN A 219 9.26 -16.51 -16.87
C ASN A 219 8.77 -15.55 -15.76
N HIS A 220 9.29 -14.33 -15.76
CA HIS A 220 8.90 -13.30 -14.82
C HIS A 220 7.59 -12.65 -15.26
N THR A 221 6.61 -12.62 -14.36
CA THR A 221 5.31 -11.99 -14.58
C THR A 221 5.39 -10.46 -14.61
N TYR A 222 6.48 -9.87 -14.12
CA TYR A 222 6.63 -8.43 -13.97
C TYR A 222 7.54 -7.85 -15.07
N ARG A 223 6.94 -7.50 -16.21
CA ARG A 223 7.66 -6.95 -17.37
C ARG A 223 7.95 -5.45 -17.29
N SER A 224 7.17 -4.70 -16.51
CA SER A 224 7.26 -3.23 -16.44
C SER A 224 8.52 -2.67 -15.79
N MET A 225 9.38 -3.52 -15.23
CA MET A 225 10.63 -3.13 -14.57
C MET A 225 11.66 -2.46 -15.51
N TYR A 226 11.57 -2.75 -16.80
CA TYR A 226 12.47 -2.23 -17.84
C TYR A 226 11.70 -1.43 -18.89
N GLY A 227 10.58 -0.83 -18.49
CA GLY A 227 9.74 -0.03 -19.35
C GLY A 227 10.00 1.46 -19.19
N ARG A 228 9.91 2.20 -20.29
CA ARG A 228 9.78 3.66 -20.32
C ARG A 228 8.31 4.02 -20.11
N MET A 229 8.02 5.04 -19.31
CA MET A 229 6.64 5.49 -19.10
C MET A 229 6.19 6.37 -20.27
N HIS A 230 4.90 6.31 -20.57
CA HIS A 230 4.26 7.19 -21.54
C HIS A 230 3.89 8.52 -20.90
N TYR A 231 4.33 9.62 -21.48
CA TYR A 231 4.11 10.96 -20.96
C TYR A 231 2.61 11.33 -20.90
N GLU A 232 1.86 10.90 -21.94
CA GLU A 232 0.43 11.21 -22.13
C GLU A 232 -0.50 10.19 -21.41
N ARG A 233 0.02 9.36 -20.54
CA ARG A 233 -0.77 8.37 -19.79
C ARG A 233 -0.46 8.46 -18.30
N PRO A 234 -1.35 7.98 -17.42
CA PRO A 234 -0.99 7.77 -16.01
C PRO A 234 0.20 6.84 -15.89
N ALA A 235 1.12 7.16 -15.01
CA ALA A 235 2.28 6.32 -14.69
C ALA A 235 1.83 4.93 -14.21
N GLN A 236 2.68 3.93 -14.39
CA GLN A 236 2.53 2.66 -13.70
C GLN A 236 2.86 2.81 -12.22
N THR A 237 2.46 1.85 -11.39
CA THR A 237 2.87 1.84 -9.98
C THR A 237 4.39 1.85 -9.87
N ILE A 238 4.94 2.89 -9.26
CA ILE A 238 6.36 3.01 -8.98
C ILE A 238 6.64 2.17 -7.72
N THR A 239 7.61 1.28 -7.82
CA THR A 239 8.05 0.43 -6.72
C THR A 239 9.35 0.97 -6.13
N THR A 240 9.53 0.79 -4.82
CA THR A 240 10.77 1.14 -4.11
C THR A 240 11.76 -0.03 -4.16
N GLY A 241 13.06 0.23 -4.29
CA GLY A 241 14.09 -0.78 -4.11
C GLY A 241 14.82 -1.26 -5.38
N PHE A 242 14.99 -0.36 -6.34
CA PHE A 242 15.87 -0.61 -7.50
C PHE A 242 17.10 0.30 -7.48
#